data_3da1b70c96b26193790266decdfade98
#
_entry.id   3da1b70c96b26193790266decdfade98
#
_cell.length_a   1.000
_cell.length_b   1.000
_cell.length_c   1.000
_cell.angle_alpha   90.00
_cell.angle_beta   90.00
_cell.angle_gamma   90.00
#
_symmetry.space_group_name_H-M   'P 1'
#
loop_
_entity.id
_entity.type
_entity.pdbx_description
1 polymer ?
#
loop_
_entity_poly.entity_id
_entity_poly.type
_entity_poly.pdbx_seq_one_letter_code
_entity_poly.pdbx_strand_id
1 'polypeptide(L)'
;MPEAPEAAGRIRLDKWLHHARFWKTRSAAAEAVAGGRVRLNGRRVTKPAQPVGPGDTLTFVQGARVRLIRVLALGDRRGPAEEARGLYHDLDAAPDGPGDPSATA
;
A
#
# COMPACT_ATOMS: atom_id res chain seq x y z
N MET A 1 3.17 -0.57 24.65
CA MET A 1 3.54 -0.42 23.96
C MET A 1 3.83 0.42 23.48
N PRO A 2 4.00 0.67 23.60
CA PRO A 2 4.06 1.49 23.09
C PRO A 2 4.39 1.90 22.13
N GLU A 3 4.58 2.05 21.99
CA GLU A 3 4.90 2.35 21.13
C GLU A 3 5.26 3.17 20.28
N ALA A 4 6.16 3.62 20.16
CA ALA A 4 6.25 4.49 19.05
C ALA A 4 6.18 3.66 17.81
N PRO A 5 5.12 3.77 17.14
CA PRO A 5 4.87 2.83 16.05
C PRO A 5 5.94 2.86 14.97
N GLU A 6 6.44 4.04 14.61
CA GLU A 6 7.43 4.11 13.54
C GLU A 6 8.73 3.47 13.95
N ALA A 7 9.13 3.67 15.17
CA ALA A 7 10.34 3.06 15.66
C ALA A 7 10.21 1.54 15.70
N ALA A 8 9.01 1.05 15.76
CA ALA A 8 8.75 -0.38 15.83
C ALA A 8 8.45 -0.98 14.46
N GLY A 9 8.91 -0.34 13.39
CA GLY A 9 8.71 -0.88 12.06
C GLY A 9 7.41 -0.46 11.42
N ARG A 10 6.92 0.72 11.76
CA ARG A 10 5.72 1.27 11.16
C ARG A 10 5.96 2.70 10.71
N ILE A 11 5.25 3.09 9.66
CA ILE A 11 5.28 4.48 9.20
C ILE A 11 3.86 4.89 8.84
N ARG A 12 3.68 6.17 8.58
CA ARG A 12 2.39 6.70 8.16
C ARG A 12 1.98 6.06 6.85
N LEU A 13 0.69 5.79 6.74
CA LEU A 13 0.13 5.18 5.54
C LEU A 13 0.37 6.02 4.30
N ASP A 14 0.15 7.34 4.38
CA ASP A 14 0.36 8.20 3.22
C ASP A 14 1.82 8.17 2.77
N LYS A 15 2.74 8.10 3.72
CA LYS A 15 4.15 8.04 3.41
C LYS A 15 4.49 6.74 2.70
N TRP A 16 3.97 5.62 3.21
CA TRP A 16 4.25 4.32 2.61
C TRP A 16 3.67 4.22 1.20
N LEU A 17 2.44 4.70 1.00
CA LEU A 17 1.81 4.67 -0.31
C LEU A 17 2.62 5.45 -1.34
N HIS A 18 3.25 6.53 -0.89
CA HIS A 18 4.12 7.32 -1.74
C HIS A 18 5.43 6.57 -2.03
N HIS A 19 6.03 5.97 -1.00
CA HIS A 19 7.26 5.19 -1.17
C HIS A 19 7.06 4.05 -2.17
N ALA A 20 5.92 3.39 -2.10
CA ALA A 20 5.62 2.24 -2.94
C ALA A 20 5.15 2.65 -4.33
N ARG A 21 5.07 3.96 -4.61
CA ARG A 21 4.74 4.54 -5.91
C ARG A 21 3.30 4.29 -6.34
N PHE A 22 2.39 4.05 -5.41
CA PHE A 22 0.98 3.95 -5.74
C PHE A 22 0.35 5.32 -6.00
N TRP A 23 0.93 6.38 -5.43
CA TRP A 23 0.54 7.75 -5.70
C TRP A 23 1.78 8.57 -6.02
N LYS A 24 1.62 9.52 -6.92
CA LYS A 24 2.74 10.33 -7.38
C LYS A 24 3.30 11.25 -6.31
N THR A 25 2.43 11.74 -5.43
CA THR A 25 2.85 12.63 -4.38
C THR A 25 2.28 12.15 -3.07
N ARG A 26 2.94 12.56 -2.00
CA ARG A 26 2.46 12.23 -0.67
C ARG A 26 1.13 12.91 -0.38
N SER A 27 0.96 14.15 -0.90
CA SER A 27 -0.31 14.85 -0.74
C SER A 27 -1.47 14.11 -1.38
N ALA A 28 -1.26 13.57 -2.57
CA ALA A 28 -2.31 12.80 -3.23
C ALA A 28 -2.65 11.54 -2.44
N ALA A 29 -1.64 10.88 -1.90
CA ALA A 29 -1.86 9.70 -1.08
C ALA A 29 -2.65 10.08 0.18
N ALA A 30 -2.28 11.19 0.82
CA ALA A 30 -2.98 11.63 2.02
C ALA A 30 -4.44 11.95 1.73
N GLU A 31 -4.71 12.57 0.58
CA GLU A 31 -6.08 12.87 0.19
C GLU A 31 -6.90 11.61 -0.04
N ALA A 32 -6.29 10.61 -0.65
CA ALA A 32 -6.98 9.36 -0.89
C ALA A 32 -7.37 8.68 0.41
N VAL A 33 -6.45 8.67 1.37
CA VAL A 33 -6.73 8.09 2.68
C VAL A 33 -7.80 8.89 3.40
N ALA A 34 -7.66 10.22 3.42
CA ALA A 34 -8.64 11.08 4.09
C ALA A 34 -10.02 10.93 3.50
N GLY A 35 -10.10 10.64 2.21
CA GLY A 35 -11.37 10.42 1.52
C GLY A 35 -11.95 9.03 1.72
N GLY A 36 -11.29 8.19 2.51
CA GLY A 36 -11.81 6.86 2.80
C GLY A 36 -11.65 5.88 1.66
N ARG A 37 -10.67 6.11 0.80
CA ARG A 37 -10.48 5.27 -0.38
C ARG A 37 -9.53 4.11 -0.16
N VAL A 38 -8.96 4.00 1.03
CA VAL A 38 -8.00 2.96 1.35
C VAL A 38 -8.51 2.16 2.53
N ARG A 39 -8.41 0.85 2.45
CA ARG A 39 -8.74 -0.04 3.55
C ARG A 39 -7.47 -0.67 4.07
N LEU A 40 -7.37 -0.77 5.37
CA LEU A 40 -6.23 -1.41 6.03
C LEU A 40 -6.76 -2.66 6.73
N ASN A 41 -6.25 -3.81 6.32
CA ASN A 41 -6.69 -5.10 6.86
C ASN A 41 -8.21 -5.24 6.82
N GLY A 42 -8.80 -4.79 5.70
CA GLY A 42 -10.23 -4.90 5.46
C GLY A 42 -11.08 -3.79 6.04
N ARG A 43 -10.48 -2.85 6.76
CA ARG A 43 -11.22 -1.77 7.42
C ARG A 43 -10.89 -0.44 6.77
N ARG A 44 -11.94 0.34 6.52
CA ARG A 44 -11.73 1.67 5.97
C ARG A 44 -10.97 2.54 6.98
N VAL A 45 -9.96 3.23 6.50
CA VAL A 45 -9.22 4.18 7.31
C VAL A 45 -9.33 5.54 6.65
N THR A 46 -9.28 6.59 7.47
CA THR A 46 -9.40 7.95 6.98
C THR A 46 -8.29 8.86 7.46
N LYS A 47 -7.38 8.33 8.24
CA LYS A 47 -6.28 9.13 8.78
C LYS A 47 -5.01 8.85 7.99
N PRO A 48 -4.48 9.86 7.28
CA PRO A 48 -3.23 9.64 6.54
C PRO A 48 -2.07 9.20 7.42
N ALA A 49 -2.11 9.57 8.69
CA ALA A 49 -1.05 9.20 9.62
C ALA A 49 -1.23 7.80 10.21
N GLN A 50 -2.24 7.07 9.78
CA GLN A 50 -2.47 5.71 10.25
C GLN A 50 -1.18 4.89 10.11
N PRO A 51 -0.68 4.27 11.18
CA PRO A 51 0.55 3.48 11.08
C PRO A 51 0.32 2.19 10.29
N VAL A 52 1.30 1.85 9.46
CA VAL A 52 1.28 0.57 8.73
C VAL A 52 2.67 -0.04 8.81
N GLY A 53 2.74 -1.35 8.74
CA GLY A 53 4.00 -2.07 8.78
C GLY A 53 3.92 -3.37 8.02
N PRO A 54 5.04 -4.10 7.94
CA PRO A 54 5.07 -5.36 7.22
C PRO A 54 4.00 -6.31 7.74
N GLY A 55 3.33 -6.99 6.82
CA GLY A 55 2.25 -7.90 7.16
C GLY A 55 0.87 -7.28 7.02
N ASP A 56 0.77 -5.96 7.01
CA ASP A 56 -0.52 -5.31 6.83
C ASP A 56 -0.97 -5.44 5.37
N THR A 57 -2.29 -5.54 5.19
CA THR A 57 -2.88 -5.65 3.86
C THR A 57 -3.64 -4.37 3.54
N LEU A 58 -3.44 -3.86 2.34
CA LEU A 58 -4.10 -2.64 1.88
C LEU A 58 -4.96 -2.93 0.67
N THR A 59 -6.14 -2.32 0.64
CA THR A 59 -7.05 -2.42 -0.50
C THR A 59 -7.42 -1.02 -0.95
N PHE A 60 -7.30 -0.76 -2.24
CA PHE A 60 -7.67 0.54 -2.79
C PHE A 60 -7.92 0.40 -4.28
N VAL A 61 -8.58 1.40 -4.87
CA VAL A 61 -8.84 1.41 -6.30
C VAL A 61 -7.78 2.26 -6.97
N GLN A 62 -7.22 1.75 -8.04
CA GLN A 62 -6.25 2.47 -8.84
C GLN A 62 -6.70 2.39 -10.29
N GLY A 63 -7.10 3.54 -10.83
CA GLY A 63 -7.75 3.54 -12.12
C GLY A 63 -9.08 2.79 -12.00
N ALA A 64 -9.30 1.83 -12.87
CA ALA A 64 -10.53 1.04 -12.84
C ALA A 64 -10.32 -0.29 -12.11
N ARG A 65 -9.23 -0.41 -11.38
CA ARG A 65 -8.82 -1.69 -10.85
C ARG A 65 -8.72 -1.64 -9.33
N VAL A 66 -9.25 -2.65 -8.66
CA VAL A 66 -9.07 -2.80 -7.22
C VAL A 66 -7.73 -3.48 -6.99
N ARG A 67 -6.91 -2.86 -6.14
CA ARG A 67 -5.60 -3.43 -5.79
C ARG A 67 -5.66 -3.96 -4.37
N LEU A 68 -5.17 -5.17 -4.20
CA LEU A 68 -5.02 -5.78 -2.88
C LEU A 68 -3.56 -6.13 -2.73
N ILE A 69 -2.88 -5.50 -1.79
CA ILE A 69 -1.45 -5.69 -1.62
C ILE A 69 -1.11 -5.92 -0.16
N ARG A 70 0.01 -6.59 0.06
CA ARG A 70 0.54 -6.77 1.41
C ARG A 70 1.83 -5.99 1.54
N VAL A 71 1.97 -5.26 2.64
CA VAL A 71 3.18 -4.51 2.91
C VAL A 71 4.29 -5.50 3.29
N LEU A 72 5.42 -5.42 2.62
CA LEU A 72 6.58 -6.27 2.91
C LEU A 72 7.67 -5.48 3.61
N ALA A 73 7.88 -4.25 3.20
CA ALA A 73 8.92 -3.40 3.75
C ALA A 73 8.47 -1.96 3.64
N LEU A 74 9.04 -1.10 4.44
CA LEU A 74 8.59 0.29 4.51
C LEU A 74 9.29 1.20 3.51
N GLY A 75 10.55 0.92 3.23
CA GLY A 75 11.34 1.83 2.44
C GLY A 75 11.65 3.09 3.25
N ASP A 76 12.61 3.86 2.79
CA ASP A 76 12.93 5.12 3.46
C ASP A 76 12.77 6.30 2.52
N ARG A 77 12.31 6.06 1.29
CA ARG A 77 12.08 7.11 0.33
C ARG A 77 11.29 6.55 -0.85
N ARG A 78 10.84 7.45 -1.70
CA ARG A 78 10.22 7.05 -2.96
C ARG A 78 11.33 6.79 -3.97
N GLY A 79 11.72 5.54 -4.09
CA GLY A 79 12.77 5.16 -5.00
C GLY A 79 12.25 4.84 -6.38
N PRO A 80 13.12 4.27 -7.24
CA PRO A 80 12.70 3.84 -8.57
C PRO A 80 11.64 2.74 -8.48
N ALA A 81 10.90 2.57 -9.57
CA ALA A 81 9.81 1.60 -9.60
C ALA A 81 10.27 0.20 -9.22
N GLU A 82 11.45 -0.17 -9.66
CA GLU A 82 12.02 -1.47 -9.38
C GLU A 82 12.19 -1.69 -7.88
N GLU A 83 12.70 -0.69 -7.21
CA GLU A 83 12.90 -0.73 -5.77
C GLU A 83 11.57 -0.74 -5.04
N ALA A 84 10.62 0.04 -5.54
CA ALA A 84 9.30 0.13 -4.92
C ALA A 84 8.58 -1.20 -4.97
N ARG A 85 8.78 -1.98 -6.00
CA ARG A 85 8.12 -3.28 -6.11
C ARG A 85 8.55 -4.25 -5.02
N GLY A 86 9.68 -4.03 -4.41
CA GLY A 86 10.13 -4.84 -3.28
C GLY A 86 9.48 -4.48 -1.97
N LEU A 87 8.69 -3.41 -1.94
CA LEU A 87 8.04 -2.98 -0.72
C LEU A 87 6.70 -3.67 -0.49
N TYR A 88 6.16 -4.36 -1.49
CA TYR A 88 4.85 -4.98 -1.35
C TYR A 88 4.75 -6.25 -2.16
N HIS A 89 3.75 -7.05 -1.80
CA HIS A 89 3.35 -8.24 -2.55
C HIS A 89 1.97 -7.98 -3.11
N ASP A 90 1.81 -8.14 -4.41
CA ASP A 90 0.55 -7.89 -5.10
C ASP A 90 -0.33 -9.13 -4.96
N LEU A 91 -1.30 -9.07 -4.07
CA LEU A 91 -2.13 -10.24 -3.76
C LEU A 91 -3.22 -10.46 -4.81
N ASP A 92 -3.59 -9.42 -5.54
CA ASP A 92 -4.62 -9.55 -6.55
C ASP A 92 -4.03 -9.70 -7.95
N ALA A 93 -2.72 -9.84 -8.05
CA ALA A 93 -2.09 -10.01 -9.34
C ALA A 93 -2.55 -11.32 -9.93
N ALA A 94 -3.22 -11.20 -11.06
CA ALA A 94 -3.60 -12.39 -11.78
C ALA A 94 -2.33 -12.98 -12.31
N PRO A 95 -2.23 -14.11 -12.20
CA PRO A 95 -1.02 -14.75 -12.69
C PRO A 95 -0.86 -14.57 -14.19
N ASP A 96 -1.81 -13.40 -13.73
CA ASP A 96 -1.83 -13.24 -14.48
C ASP A 96 -1.85 -13.04 -15.08
N GLY A 97 -1.84 -12.71 -14.96
CA GLY A 97 -2.21 -12.54 -15.25
C GLY A 97 -2.41 -12.48 -15.55
N PRO A 98 -2.46 -12.41 -16.04
CA PRO A 98 -2.91 -12.52 -16.28
C PRO A 98 -3.13 -13.07 -16.34
N GLY A 99 -3.18 -13.25 -16.06
CA GLY A 99 -3.72 -13.89 -15.96
C GLY A 99 -3.82 -14.57 -15.76
N ASP A 100 -3.94 -14.83 -15.87
CA ASP A 100 -4.31 -15.54 -15.77
C ASP A 100 -4.58 -16.18 -15.68
N PRO A 101 -4.59 -16.24 -15.98
CA PRO A 101 -5.06 -16.94 -16.03
C PRO A 101 -5.10 -17.50 -15.96
N SER A 102 -5.12 -17.44 -15.91
CA SER A 102 -5.41 -17.93 -15.79
C SER A 102 -5.44 -18.12 -15.64
N ALA A 103 -5.33 -17.93 -15.73
CA ALA A 103 -5.58 -18.09 -15.61
C ALA A 103 -5.66 -18.25 -15.60
N THR A 104 -5.61 -18.24 -15.72
CA THR A 104 -5.85 -18.47 -15.74
C THR A 104 -5.95 -18.70 -15.76
N ALA A 105 -6.03 -18.54 -15.87
CA ALA A 105 -6.34 -18.85 -16.00
C ALA A 105 -6.39 -18.90 -16.03
#